data_e9f3a665ed07d3ed185d722b647df2d4
#
_entry.id   e9f3a665ed07d3ed185d722b647df2d4
#
_cell.length_a   1.000
_cell.length_b   1.000
_cell.length_c   1.000
_cell.angle_alpha   90.00
_cell.angle_beta   90.00
_cell.angle_gamma   90.00
#
_symmetry.space_group_name_H-M   'P 1'
#
loop_
_entity.id
_entity.type
_entity.pdbx_description
1 polymer ?
#
loop_
_entity_poly.entity_id
_entity_poly.type
_entity_poly.pdbx_seq_one_letter_code
_entity_poly.pdbx_strand_id
1 'polypeptide(L)'
;MTPRAPAIRLVTFGIGDAWYAAEIAYVERVLRHEGVHPVPNMPPWMEGVLEHQGRIVPVIDLRRRFGLVEDDGRAPTSGGGRLLLLSLGADVVAAAVDRVVDVRAVAEGEIASPPRLVRGVAGEFLKGMVRRDDVMVLVLDIPRLLTPDEHLALDGCVPPPAAAVVAAAGSLDDA
;
A
#
# COMPACT_ATOMS: atom_id res chain seq x y z
N MET A 1 14.28 -37.04 -5.54
CA MET A 1 13.38 -36.00 -5.05
C MET A 1 13.95 -34.64 -5.40
N THR A 2 13.41 -34.01 -6.40
CA THR A 2 13.80 -32.65 -6.77
C THR A 2 13.30 -31.69 -5.69
N PRO A 3 14.14 -30.84 -5.07
CA PRO A 3 13.63 -29.88 -4.10
C PRO A 3 12.63 -28.97 -4.80
N ARG A 4 11.41 -28.93 -4.28
CA ARG A 4 10.38 -28.03 -4.76
C ARG A 4 10.91 -26.61 -4.57
N ALA A 5 10.95 -25.86 -5.66
CA ALA A 5 11.35 -24.45 -5.59
C ALA A 5 10.56 -23.74 -4.49
N PRO A 6 11.18 -22.83 -3.71
CA PRO A 6 10.47 -22.12 -2.66
C PRO A 6 9.28 -21.39 -3.27
N ALA A 7 8.11 -21.61 -2.70
CA ALA A 7 6.88 -20.97 -3.14
C ALA A 7 6.66 -19.69 -2.35
N ILE A 8 6.40 -18.60 -3.05
CA ILE A 8 6.02 -17.31 -2.47
C ILE A 8 4.50 -17.19 -2.57
N ARG A 9 3.87 -16.76 -1.50
CA ARG A 9 2.43 -16.49 -1.52
C ARG A 9 2.20 -15.02 -1.84
N LEU A 10 1.40 -14.77 -2.86
CA LEU A 10 1.07 -13.44 -3.35
C LEU A 10 -0.40 -13.13 -3.12
N VAL A 11 -0.66 -11.95 -2.58
CA VAL A 11 -2.01 -11.35 -2.53
C VAL A 11 -2.21 -10.58 -3.82
N THR A 12 -3.20 -10.99 -4.63
CA THR A 12 -3.52 -10.33 -5.89
C THR A 12 -4.61 -9.29 -5.69
N PHE A 13 -4.39 -8.10 -6.20
CA PHE A 13 -5.32 -6.98 -6.12
C PHE A 13 -5.37 -6.20 -7.43
N GLY A 14 -6.43 -5.45 -7.62
CA GLY A 14 -6.64 -4.64 -8.82
C GLY A 14 -6.59 -3.15 -8.53
N ILE A 15 -5.97 -2.41 -9.45
CA ILE A 15 -5.99 -0.95 -9.51
C ILE A 15 -6.36 -0.58 -10.94
N GLY A 16 -7.54 0.01 -11.14
CA GLY A 16 -8.09 0.21 -12.48
C GLY A 16 -8.22 -1.13 -13.22
N ASP A 17 -7.72 -1.18 -14.43
CA ASP A 17 -7.74 -2.38 -15.28
C ASP A 17 -6.49 -3.26 -15.11
N ALA A 18 -5.53 -2.84 -14.31
CA ALA A 18 -4.29 -3.55 -14.08
C ALA A 18 -4.32 -4.43 -12.82
N TRP A 19 -3.59 -5.53 -12.87
CA TRP A 19 -3.45 -6.48 -11.78
C TRP A 19 -2.07 -6.38 -11.16
N TYR A 20 -2.07 -6.32 -9.84
CA TYR A 20 -0.87 -6.24 -9.02
C TYR A 20 -0.87 -7.34 -7.97
N ALA A 21 0.29 -7.62 -7.43
CA ALA A 21 0.43 -8.54 -6.32
C ALA A 21 1.48 -8.07 -5.33
N ALA A 22 1.28 -8.43 -4.07
CA ALA A 22 2.22 -8.22 -2.98
C ALA A 22 2.48 -9.54 -2.27
N GLU A 23 3.70 -9.77 -1.80
CA GLU A 23 4.01 -10.93 -0.97
C GLU A 23 3.21 -10.87 0.34
N ILE A 24 2.55 -11.97 0.68
CA ILE A 24 1.71 -12.05 1.89
C ILE A 24 2.51 -11.76 3.17
N ALA A 25 3.82 -12.00 3.14
CA ALA A 25 4.69 -11.70 4.28
C ALA A 25 4.67 -10.23 4.70
N TYR A 26 4.37 -9.32 3.77
CA TYR A 26 4.25 -7.89 4.04
C TYR A 26 2.81 -7.44 4.33
N VAL A 27 1.81 -8.28 4.09
CA VAL A 27 0.40 -7.92 4.25
C VAL A 27 -0.08 -8.35 5.62
N GLU A 28 -0.32 -7.39 6.50
CA GLU A 28 -0.86 -7.67 7.84
C GLU A 28 -2.36 -7.93 7.81
N ARG A 29 -3.10 -7.11 7.04
CA ARG A 29 -4.56 -7.18 7.00
C ARG A 29 -5.13 -6.49 5.76
N VAL A 30 -6.32 -6.90 5.39
CA VAL A 30 -7.15 -6.23 4.38
C VAL A 30 -8.34 -5.61 5.08
N LEU A 31 -8.55 -4.31 4.88
CA LEU A 31 -9.65 -3.55 5.45
C LEU A 31 -10.53 -2.98 4.35
N ARG A 32 -11.73 -2.54 4.73
CA ARG A 32 -12.55 -1.68 3.87
C ARG A 32 -11.91 -0.29 3.80
N HIS A 33 -12.07 0.36 2.67
CA HIS A 33 -11.63 1.74 2.48
C HIS A 33 -12.62 2.70 3.16
N GLU A 34 -12.52 2.81 4.46
CA GLU A 34 -13.39 3.64 5.31
C GLU A 34 -12.55 4.32 6.38
N GLY A 35 -13.01 5.47 6.87
CA GLY A 35 -12.40 6.14 8.01
C GLY A 35 -11.05 6.78 7.74
N VAL A 36 -10.73 7.07 6.48
CA VAL A 36 -9.52 7.80 6.12
C VAL A 36 -9.76 9.29 6.31
N HIS A 37 -8.87 9.93 7.06
CA HIS A 37 -8.93 11.36 7.34
C HIS A 37 -7.80 12.09 6.61
N PRO A 38 -8.10 13.11 5.80
CA PRO A 38 -7.07 13.92 5.16
C PRO A 38 -6.27 14.71 6.21
N VAL A 39 -4.97 14.85 5.97
CA VAL A 39 -4.07 15.65 6.79
C VAL A 39 -3.45 16.75 5.94
N PRO A 40 -3.35 18.00 6.42
CA PRO A 40 -2.73 19.08 5.67
C PRO A 40 -1.25 18.84 5.37
N ASN A 41 -0.78 19.38 4.25
CA ASN A 41 0.63 19.35 3.84
C ASN A 41 1.23 17.95 3.63
N MET A 42 0.42 17.01 3.16
CA MET A 42 0.88 15.68 2.81
C MET A 42 1.43 15.62 1.37
N PRO A 43 2.31 14.65 1.08
CA PRO A 43 2.68 14.36 -0.30
C PRO A 43 1.44 14.06 -1.16
N PRO A 44 1.45 14.38 -2.48
CA PRO A 44 0.29 14.19 -3.36
C PRO A 44 -0.21 12.75 -3.46
N TRP A 45 0.67 11.77 -3.27
CA TRP A 45 0.35 10.34 -3.32
C TRP A 45 -0.24 9.79 -2.01
N MET A 46 -0.26 10.59 -0.97
CA MET A 46 -0.85 10.21 0.33
C MET A 46 -2.29 10.68 0.39
N GLU A 47 -3.20 9.78 0.72
CA GLU A 47 -4.63 10.07 0.83
C GLU A 47 -5.00 10.69 2.18
N GLY A 48 -4.36 10.22 3.25
CA GLY A 48 -4.64 10.65 4.59
C GLY A 48 -4.08 9.70 5.63
N VAL A 49 -4.76 9.63 6.76
CA VAL A 49 -4.43 8.72 7.86
C VAL A 49 -5.66 7.93 8.28
N LEU A 50 -5.45 6.73 8.78
CA LEU A 50 -6.45 5.83 9.31
C LEU A 50 -6.09 5.47 10.75
N GLU A 51 -7.07 5.51 11.65
CA GLU A 51 -6.91 4.93 12.97
C GLU A 51 -7.29 3.44 12.94
N HIS A 52 -6.35 2.58 13.29
CA HIS A 52 -6.55 1.14 13.36
C HIS A 52 -5.92 0.56 14.61
N GLN A 53 -6.73 -0.02 15.48
CA GLN A 53 -6.30 -0.64 16.75
C GLN A 53 -5.41 0.30 17.60
N GLY A 54 -5.84 1.56 17.74
CA GLY A 54 -5.13 2.57 18.51
C GLY A 54 -3.84 3.10 17.86
N ARG A 55 -3.57 2.72 16.61
CA ARG A 55 -2.42 3.21 15.82
C ARG A 55 -2.90 4.11 14.69
N ILE A 56 -2.17 5.17 14.45
CA ILE A 56 -2.38 6.02 13.28
C ILE A 56 -1.55 5.47 12.13
N VAL A 57 -2.22 5.10 11.07
CA VAL A 57 -1.62 4.47 9.88
C VAL A 57 -1.74 5.40 8.68
N PRO A 58 -0.62 5.80 8.05
CA PRO A 58 -0.69 6.58 6.81
C PRO A 58 -1.32 5.76 5.69
N VAL A 59 -2.15 6.41 4.88
CA VAL A 59 -2.83 5.80 3.73
C VAL A 59 -2.23 6.32 2.44
N ILE A 60 -1.69 5.42 1.64
CA ILE A 60 -1.08 5.70 0.35
C ILE A 60 -2.07 5.35 -0.76
N ASP A 61 -2.31 6.30 -1.65
CA ASP A 61 -3.03 6.04 -2.90
C ASP A 61 -2.05 5.51 -3.95
N LEU A 62 -2.11 4.21 -4.24
CA LEU A 62 -1.21 3.58 -5.20
C LEU A 62 -1.40 4.09 -6.63
N ARG A 63 -2.59 4.54 -7.01
CA ARG A 63 -2.81 5.16 -8.32
C ARG A 63 -1.95 6.41 -8.48
N ARG A 64 -1.98 7.27 -7.47
CA ARG A 64 -1.17 8.49 -7.46
C ARG A 64 0.31 8.18 -7.33
N ARG A 65 0.64 7.20 -6.52
CA ARG A 65 2.03 6.77 -6.32
C ARG A 65 2.68 6.27 -7.61
N PHE A 66 1.93 5.55 -8.44
CA PHE A 66 2.39 5.01 -9.71
C PHE A 66 2.20 5.97 -10.90
N GLY A 67 1.66 7.17 -10.67
CA GLY A 67 1.40 8.13 -11.73
C GLY A 67 0.29 7.70 -12.70
N LEU A 68 -0.66 6.87 -12.25
CA LEU A 68 -1.75 6.34 -13.05
C LEU A 68 -3.00 7.25 -13.04
N VAL A 69 -2.95 8.35 -12.33
CA VAL A 69 -4.04 9.32 -12.31
C VAL A 69 -3.91 10.23 -13.52
N GLU A 70 -4.79 10.05 -14.49
CA GLU A 70 -5.13 11.13 -15.39
C GLU A 70 -5.94 12.17 -14.61
N ASP A 71 -5.75 13.43 -14.94
CA ASP A 71 -6.30 14.59 -14.23
C ASP A 71 -7.82 14.75 -14.48
N ASP A 72 -8.57 13.63 -14.44
CA ASP A 72 -10.01 13.56 -14.70
C ASP A 72 -10.85 13.85 -13.46
N GLY A 73 -10.25 14.31 -12.39
CA GLY A 73 -10.94 14.68 -11.15
C GLY A 73 -11.64 13.52 -10.45
N ARG A 74 -11.34 12.29 -10.84
CA ARG A 74 -11.92 11.11 -10.22
C ARG A 74 -11.38 10.97 -8.81
N ALA A 75 -12.25 11.19 -7.84
CA ALA A 75 -11.95 11.00 -6.43
C ALA A 75 -11.36 9.61 -6.19
N PRO A 76 -10.38 9.50 -5.28
CA PRO A 76 -9.89 8.19 -4.85
C PRO A 76 -11.09 7.34 -4.43
N THR A 77 -11.05 6.09 -4.77
CA THR A 77 -12.05 5.03 -4.61
C THR A 77 -13.05 5.22 -3.44
N SER A 78 -13.85 6.26 -3.48
CA SER A 78 -14.94 6.46 -2.54
C SER A 78 -16.07 5.48 -2.90
N GLY A 79 -16.20 4.43 -2.11
CA GLY A 79 -17.36 3.56 -2.16
C GLY A 79 -17.11 2.14 -2.67
N GLY A 80 -16.12 1.43 -2.20
CA GLY A 80 -15.94 0.01 -2.49
C GLY A 80 -14.51 -0.52 -2.53
N GLY A 81 -13.52 0.35 -2.37
CA GLY A 81 -12.13 -0.01 -2.33
C GLY A 81 -11.72 -0.79 -1.09
N ARG A 82 -10.47 -1.21 -1.08
CA ARG A 82 -9.84 -1.91 0.05
C ARG A 82 -8.56 -1.20 0.44
N LEU A 83 -8.18 -1.38 1.69
CA LEU A 83 -6.90 -0.96 2.23
C LEU A 83 -6.10 -2.21 2.58
N LEU A 84 -4.90 -2.33 2.00
CA LEU A 84 -3.92 -3.33 2.39
C LEU A 84 -3.00 -2.73 3.45
N LEU A 85 -3.06 -3.24 4.68
CA LEU A 85 -2.08 -2.87 5.69
C LEU A 85 -0.78 -3.60 5.40
N LEU A 86 0.25 -2.83 5.10
CA LEU A 86 1.56 -3.32 4.70
C LEU A 86 2.59 -3.01 5.78
N SER A 87 3.37 -4.01 6.12
CA SER A 87 4.50 -3.87 7.04
C SER A 87 5.76 -3.49 6.26
N LEU A 88 6.33 -2.35 6.58
CA LEU A 88 7.55 -1.80 5.99
C LEU A 88 8.65 -1.70 7.05
N GLY A 89 9.11 -2.86 7.53
CA GLY A 89 10.04 -2.91 8.65
C GLY A 89 9.35 -2.57 9.98
N ALA A 90 9.73 -1.48 10.62
CA ALA A 90 9.09 -1.01 11.87
C ALA A 90 7.77 -0.26 11.62
N ASP A 91 7.55 0.20 10.38
CA ASP A 91 6.40 1.02 10.02
C ASP A 91 5.29 0.20 9.38
N VAL A 92 4.06 0.69 9.52
CA VAL A 92 2.87 0.13 8.88
C VAL A 92 2.22 1.23 8.06
N VAL A 93 1.93 0.93 6.81
CA VAL A 93 1.19 1.82 5.92
C VAL A 93 -0.02 1.09 5.34
N ALA A 94 -1.05 1.83 4.97
CA ALA A 94 -2.20 1.28 4.27
C ALA A 94 -2.13 1.69 2.80
N ALA A 95 -2.19 0.71 1.91
CA ALA A 95 -2.24 0.96 0.47
C ALA A 95 -3.68 0.86 -0.02
N ALA A 96 -4.19 1.95 -0.60
CA ALA A 96 -5.52 1.99 -1.17
C ALA A 96 -5.53 1.32 -2.54
N VAL A 97 -6.40 0.32 -2.70
CA VAL A 97 -6.59 -0.46 -3.93
C VAL A 97 -8.08 -0.57 -4.25
N ASP A 98 -8.40 -0.90 -5.49
CA ASP A 98 -9.81 -0.99 -5.91
C ASP A 98 -10.48 -2.27 -5.40
N ARG A 99 -9.76 -3.39 -5.51
CA ARG A 99 -10.27 -4.71 -5.12
C ARG A 99 -9.14 -5.66 -4.76
N VAL A 100 -9.41 -6.58 -3.86
CA VAL A 100 -8.53 -7.71 -3.54
C VAL A 100 -9.21 -8.98 -4.02
N VAL A 101 -8.47 -9.83 -4.73
CA VAL A 101 -9.05 -11.00 -5.42
C VAL A 101 -8.79 -12.27 -4.65
N ASP A 102 -7.53 -12.62 -4.45
CA ASP A 102 -7.16 -13.88 -3.81
C ASP A 102 -5.70 -13.89 -3.32
N VAL A 103 -5.33 -15.01 -2.71
CA VAL A 103 -3.96 -15.33 -2.33
C VAL A 103 -3.56 -16.60 -3.05
N ARG A 104 -2.44 -16.55 -3.79
CA ARG A 104 -1.90 -17.70 -4.50
C ARG A 104 -0.43 -17.94 -4.20
N ALA A 105 -0.06 -19.21 -4.18
CA ALA A 105 1.34 -19.64 -4.14
C ALA A 105 1.90 -19.64 -5.56
N VAL A 106 3.05 -19.03 -5.74
CA VAL A 106 3.79 -18.94 -6.99
C VAL A 106 5.22 -19.39 -6.73
N ALA A 107 5.79 -20.17 -7.62
CA ALA A 107 7.20 -20.52 -7.52
C ALA A 107 8.05 -19.28 -7.80
N GLU A 108 9.11 -19.09 -7.04
CA GLU A 108 9.99 -17.92 -7.18
C GLU A 108 10.54 -17.78 -8.61
N GLY A 109 10.81 -18.90 -9.29
CA GLY A 109 11.24 -18.93 -10.69
C GLY A 109 10.19 -18.51 -11.71
N GLU A 110 8.91 -18.44 -11.34
CA GLU A 110 7.82 -17.97 -12.21
C GLU A 110 7.74 -16.44 -12.24
N ILE A 111 8.40 -15.76 -11.33
CA ILE A 111 8.46 -14.29 -11.30
C ILE A 111 9.55 -13.85 -12.27
N ALA A 112 9.14 -13.30 -13.41
CA ALA A 112 10.07 -12.77 -14.41
C ALA A 112 10.45 -11.33 -14.09
N SER A 113 11.67 -10.95 -14.42
CA SER A 113 12.10 -9.54 -14.30
C SER A 113 11.30 -8.66 -15.25
N PRO A 114 10.89 -7.44 -14.85
CA PRO A 114 10.15 -6.55 -15.71
C PRO A 114 11.00 -6.14 -16.92
N PRO A 115 10.41 -6.07 -18.13
CA PRO A 115 11.13 -5.58 -19.30
C PRO A 115 11.63 -4.16 -19.11
N ARG A 116 12.76 -3.83 -19.71
CA ARG A 116 13.35 -2.48 -19.63
C ARG A 116 12.44 -1.36 -20.15
N LEU A 117 11.45 -1.71 -20.97
CA LEU A 117 10.47 -0.78 -21.52
C LEU A 117 9.35 -0.41 -20.51
N VAL A 118 9.16 -1.17 -19.44
CA VAL A 118 8.25 -0.82 -18.35
C VAL A 118 8.96 0.14 -17.37
N ARG A 119 9.70 1.09 -17.91
CA ARG A 119 10.40 2.12 -17.14
C ARG A 119 9.54 3.39 -17.07
N GLY A 120 8.42 3.30 -16.39
CA GLY A 120 7.76 4.47 -15.86
C GLY A 120 8.05 4.58 -14.36
N VAL A 121 7.40 5.51 -13.70
CA VAL A 121 7.44 5.64 -12.24
C VAL A 121 7.09 4.31 -11.56
N ALA A 122 6.20 3.53 -12.16
CA ALA A 122 5.82 2.20 -11.68
C ALA A 122 6.97 1.18 -11.71
N GLY A 123 7.93 1.30 -12.63
CA GLY A 123 9.04 0.35 -12.75
C GLY A 123 9.96 0.29 -11.54
N GLU A 124 10.07 1.38 -10.79
CA GLU A 124 10.86 1.46 -9.55
C GLU A 124 10.27 0.63 -8.43
N PHE A 125 8.96 0.39 -8.46
CA PHE A 125 8.22 -0.32 -7.42
C PHE A 125 7.97 -1.79 -7.76
N LEU A 126 8.42 -2.26 -8.93
CA LEU A 126 8.20 -3.63 -9.39
C LEU A 126 9.35 -4.55 -9.01
N LYS A 127 9.01 -5.64 -8.36
CA LYS A 127 9.91 -6.78 -8.13
C LYS A 127 9.99 -7.67 -9.37
N GLY A 128 8.86 -7.85 -10.06
CA GLY A 128 8.77 -8.70 -11.22
C GLY A 128 7.36 -8.79 -11.77
N MET A 129 7.17 -9.74 -12.66
CA MET A 129 5.90 -10.01 -13.33
C MET A 129 5.59 -11.49 -13.29
N VAL A 130 4.34 -11.84 -13.09
CA VAL A 130 3.85 -13.23 -13.14
C VAL A 130 2.72 -13.30 -14.13
N ARG A 131 2.80 -14.28 -15.02
CA ARG A 131 1.68 -14.60 -15.91
C ARG A 131 0.68 -15.48 -15.19
N ARG A 132 -0.56 -15.06 -15.20
CA ARG A 132 -1.66 -15.79 -14.62
C ARG A 132 -2.79 -15.90 -15.63
N ASP A 133 -3.05 -17.14 -16.08
CA ASP A 133 -3.94 -17.37 -17.22
C ASP A 133 -3.47 -16.50 -18.42
N ASP A 134 -4.31 -15.63 -18.96
CA ASP A 134 -3.94 -14.72 -20.03
C ASP A 134 -3.63 -13.29 -19.53
N VAL A 135 -3.51 -13.10 -18.21
CA VAL A 135 -3.31 -11.80 -17.58
C VAL A 135 -1.90 -11.70 -16.99
N MET A 136 -1.29 -10.53 -17.17
CA MET A 136 -0.02 -10.21 -16.55
C MET A 136 -0.27 -9.53 -15.20
N VAL A 137 0.30 -10.09 -14.15
CA VAL A 137 0.23 -9.56 -12.78
C VAL A 137 1.59 -8.94 -12.42
N LEU A 138 1.57 -7.69 -12.01
CA LEU A 138 2.76 -6.94 -11.62
C LEU A 138 3.03 -7.14 -10.14
N VAL A 139 4.16 -7.76 -9.80
CA VAL A 139 4.55 -8.02 -8.42
C VAL A 139 5.29 -6.80 -7.87
N LEU A 140 4.76 -6.21 -6.82
CA LEU A 140 5.35 -5.04 -6.18
C LEU A 140 6.49 -5.43 -5.24
N ASP A 141 7.52 -4.60 -5.23
CA ASP A 141 8.56 -4.63 -4.21
C ASP A 141 8.12 -3.74 -3.05
N ILE A 142 7.48 -4.34 -2.05
CA ILE A 142 6.87 -3.60 -0.95
C ILE A 142 7.88 -2.72 -0.20
N PRO A 143 9.10 -3.19 0.14
CA PRO A 143 10.10 -2.33 0.76
C PRO A 143 10.46 -1.06 -0.02
N ARG A 144 10.24 -1.06 -1.34
CA ARG A 144 10.54 0.08 -2.21
C ARG A 144 9.38 1.06 -2.41
N LEU A 145 8.23 0.80 -1.82
CA LEU A 145 7.07 1.71 -1.94
C LEU A 145 7.36 3.10 -1.37
N LEU A 146 8.20 3.18 -0.36
CA LEU A 146 8.65 4.42 0.25
C LEU A 146 10.17 4.48 0.26
N THR A 147 10.70 5.65 -0.06
CA THR A 147 12.12 5.94 0.14
C THR A 147 12.40 6.21 1.64
N PRO A 148 13.66 6.11 2.09
CA PRO A 148 14.00 6.47 3.48
C PRO A 148 13.58 7.89 3.87
N ASP A 149 13.72 8.85 2.97
CA ASP A 149 13.31 10.23 3.22
C ASP A 149 11.79 10.37 3.33
N GLU A 150 11.03 9.60 2.57
CA GLU A 150 9.57 9.54 2.66
C GLU A 150 9.10 8.91 3.97
N HIS A 151 9.78 7.88 4.48
CA HIS A 151 9.52 7.34 5.81
C HIS A 151 9.66 8.41 6.89
N LEU A 152 10.75 9.17 6.87
CA LEU A 152 10.97 10.27 7.81
C LEU A 152 9.92 11.38 7.67
N ALA A 153 9.50 11.68 6.45
CA ALA A 153 8.46 12.67 6.20
C ALA A 153 7.10 12.21 6.75
N LEU A 154 6.78 10.92 6.67
CA LEU A 154 5.57 10.37 7.23
C LEU A 154 5.56 10.42 8.77
N ASP A 155 6.67 10.15 9.42
CA ASP A 155 6.80 10.27 10.88
C ASP A 155 6.47 11.68 11.36
N GLY A 156 6.85 12.71 10.60
CA GLY A 156 6.51 14.09 10.91
C GLY A 156 5.07 14.50 10.58
N CYS A 157 4.40 13.76 9.70
CA CYS A 157 3.02 14.05 9.26
C CYS A 157 1.96 13.28 10.05
N VAL A 158 2.33 12.20 10.73
CA VAL A 158 1.39 11.39 11.51
C VAL A 158 1.12 12.07 12.86
N PRO A 159 -0.12 12.45 13.17
CA PRO A 159 -0.46 13.02 14.45
C PRO A 159 -0.26 12.00 15.58
N PRO A 160 -0.01 12.43 16.81
CA PRO A 160 0.08 11.52 17.95
C PRO A 160 -1.21 10.71 18.11
N PRO A 161 -1.14 9.49 18.66
CA PRO A 161 -2.32 8.67 18.85
C PRO A 161 -3.39 9.39 19.67
N ALA A 162 -4.66 9.13 19.36
CA ALA A 162 -5.81 9.81 19.97
C ALA A 162 -5.79 9.84 21.50
N ALA A 163 -5.25 8.80 22.14
CA ALA A 163 -5.06 8.75 23.59
C ALA A 163 -4.14 9.85 24.14
N ALA A 164 -3.12 10.25 23.40
CA ALA A 164 -2.22 11.34 23.79
C ALA A 164 -2.89 12.72 23.66
N VAL A 165 -3.77 12.88 22.66
CA VAL A 165 -4.55 14.11 22.45
C VAL A 165 -5.56 14.30 23.56
N VAL A 166 -6.24 13.24 23.99
CA VAL A 166 -7.20 13.27 25.11
C VAL A 166 -6.51 13.59 26.44
N ALA A 167 -5.33 13.04 26.67
CA ALA A 167 -4.54 13.36 27.86
C ALA A 167 -4.08 14.82 27.90
N ALA A 168 -3.70 15.40 26.76
CA ALA A 168 -3.33 16.81 26.65
C ALA A 168 -4.54 17.75 26.83
N ALA A 169 -5.73 17.37 26.34
CA ALA A 169 -6.96 18.13 26.53
C ALA A 169 -7.45 18.09 27.99
N GLY A 170 -7.25 16.96 28.69
CA GLY A 170 -7.60 16.83 30.11
C GLY A 170 -6.78 17.69 31.07
N SER A 171 -5.60 18.09 30.67
CA SER A 171 -4.74 18.99 31.47
C SER A 171 -5.07 20.47 31.33
N LEU A 172 -5.90 20.85 30.37
CA LEU A 172 -6.34 22.23 30.16
C LEU A 172 -7.61 22.59 30.93
N ASP A 173 -8.31 21.60 31.46
CA ASP A 173 -9.59 21.78 32.17
C ASP A 173 -9.43 21.96 33.70
N ASP A 174 -8.19 21.94 34.19
CA ASP A 174 -7.87 22.04 35.63
C ASP A 174 -7.16 23.37 35.97
N ALA A 175 -7.38 24.38 35.15
CA ALA A 175 -6.86 25.72 35.39
C ALA A 175 -7.99 26.71 35.65
#